data_8ccf6aa89ec81eb7b9039871fe1533bd
#
_entry.id   8ccf6aa89ec81eb7b9039871fe1533bd
#
_cell.length_a   1.000
_cell.length_b   1.000
_cell.length_c   1.000
_cell.angle_alpha   90.00
_cell.angle_beta   90.00
_cell.angle_gamma   90.00
#
_symmetry.space_group_name_H-M   'P 1'
#
loop_
_entity.id
_entity.type
_entity.pdbx_description
1 polymer ?
#
loop_
_entity_poly.entity_id
_entity_poly.type
_entity_poly.pdbx_seq_one_letter_code
_entity_poly.pdbx_strand_id
1 'polypeptide(L)'
;YHFRRDPFKFSTSSNEVKYTLNGDFSLDLTYCPLCVTVLGHSSCTIPRIYGSCGINEPRIRYSMTYGTSLKLNKNYSISSTTELKNFSIKDPCEITFINYDVTNKVKEEIQKELQAMEEEIDKEISQIDLKRKVDSLWRELCKPLKIASYGFLNINPKRLIYSIRKVIYYSFVIVIIYSIIEILVVKFNMINLKK
;
A
#
# COMPACT_ATOMS: atom_id res chain seq x y z
N TYR A 1 -5.75 -18.38 6.43
CA TYR A 1 -6.34 -17.05 6.41
C TYR A 1 -6.89 -16.74 5.01
N HIS A 2 -7.93 -15.93 4.95
CA HIS A 2 -8.47 -15.37 3.72
C HIS A 2 -8.52 -13.85 3.84
N PHE A 3 -8.17 -13.16 2.76
CA PHE A 3 -8.21 -11.72 2.68
C PHE A 3 -8.95 -11.32 1.40
N ARG A 4 -9.98 -10.51 1.52
CA ARG A 4 -10.73 -9.94 0.40
C ARG A 4 -10.73 -8.43 0.51
N ARG A 5 -10.52 -7.77 -0.59
CA ARG A 5 -10.54 -6.31 -0.67
C ARG A 5 -11.68 -5.83 -1.57
N ASP A 6 -12.20 -4.69 -1.21
CA ASP A 6 -13.09 -3.90 -2.05
C ASP A 6 -12.29 -3.06 -3.08
N PRO A 7 -12.94 -2.52 -4.10
CA PRO A 7 -12.32 -1.56 -4.99
C PRO A 7 -11.73 -0.36 -4.22
N PHE A 8 -10.55 0.09 -4.65
CA PHE A 8 -9.89 1.24 -4.06
C PHE A 8 -10.70 2.51 -4.21
N LYS A 9 -10.75 3.31 -3.15
CA LYS A 9 -11.22 4.67 -3.19
C LYS A 9 -10.03 5.59 -2.98
N PHE A 10 -9.80 6.50 -3.92
CA PHE A 10 -8.71 7.46 -3.81
C PHE A 10 -9.19 8.88 -4.06
N SER A 11 -8.53 9.84 -3.46
CA SER A 11 -8.73 11.26 -3.65
C SER A 11 -7.38 11.97 -3.67
N THR A 12 -7.31 13.07 -4.41
CA THR A 12 -6.08 13.86 -4.52
C THR A 12 -6.38 15.29 -4.07
N SER A 13 -5.51 15.85 -3.24
CA SER A 13 -5.59 17.22 -2.81
C SER A 13 -4.19 17.83 -2.86
N SER A 14 -3.98 18.84 -3.71
CA SER A 14 -2.66 19.44 -3.93
C SER A 14 -1.60 18.39 -4.30
N ASN A 15 -0.66 18.13 -3.41
CA ASN A 15 0.43 17.16 -3.59
C ASN A 15 0.20 15.85 -2.81
N GLU A 16 -0.93 15.72 -2.12
CA GLU A 16 -1.26 14.52 -1.33
C GLU A 16 -2.24 13.63 -2.10
N VAL A 17 -1.94 12.35 -2.12
CA VAL A 17 -2.83 11.29 -2.60
C VAL A 17 -3.29 10.50 -1.38
N LYS A 18 -4.60 10.49 -1.13
CA LYS A 18 -5.23 9.65 -0.11
C LYS A 18 -5.90 8.46 -0.77
N TYR A 19 -5.66 7.30 -0.26
CA TYR A 19 -6.31 6.08 -0.72
C TYR A 19 -6.82 5.27 0.47
N THR A 20 -8.06 4.83 0.32
CA THR A 20 -8.77 4.04 1.33
C THR A 20 -9.05 2.65 0.78
N LEU A 21 -8.65 1.66 1.55
CA LEU A 21 -8.95 0.26 1.32
C LEU A 21 -9.94 -0.21 2.37
N ASN A 22 -10.99 -0.87 1.91
CA ASN A 22 -11.89 -1.61 2.75
C ASN A 22 -11.84 -3.08 2.33
N GLY A 23 -12.23 -3.95 3.22
CA GLY A 23 -12.30 -5.37 2.92
C GLY A 23 -12.67 -6.18 4.14
N ASP A 24 -12.52 -7.49 4.00
CA ASP A 24 -12.73 -8.45 5.06
C ASP A 24 -11.60 -9.48 5.10
N PHE A 25 -11.34 -10.00 6.27
CA PHE A 25 -10.37 -11.07 6.47
C PHE A 25 -10.89 -12.13 7.44
N SER A 26 -10.24 -13.30 7.39
CA SER A 26 -10.35 -14.33 8.42
C SER A 26 -8.96 -14.78 8.83
N LEU A 27 -8.76 -15.06 10.09
CA LEU A 27 -7.47 -15.46 10.68
C LEU A 27 -7.58 -16.74 11.47
N ASP A 28 -6.55 -17.58 11.34
CA ASP A 28 -6.21 -18.61 12.31
C ASP A 28 -5.21 -18.03 13.29
N LEU A 29 -5.48 -18.16 14.58
CA LEU A 29 -4.71 -17.60 15.65
C LEU A 29 -4.08 -18.72 16.48
N THR A 30 -2.80 -18.55 16.79
CA THR A 30 -2.11 -19.40 17.76
C THR A 30 -1.62 -18.48 18.89
N TYR A 31 -2.15 -18.71 20.07
CA TYR A 31 -1.81 -17.92 21.26
C TYR A 31 -1.02 -18.76 22.25
N CYS A 32 0.10 -18.20 22.71
CA CYS A 32 0.92 -18.76 23.80
C CYS A 32 0.61 -17.99 25.08
N PRO A 33 -0.19 -18.55 26.02
CA PRO A 33 -0.60 -17.84 27.23
C PRO A 33 0.56 -17.52 28.17
N LEU A 34 1.58 -18.36 28.20
CA LEU A 34 2.76 -18.16 29.00
C LEU A 34 4.01 -18.56 28.21
N CYS A 35 4.69 -17.56 27.65
CA CYS A 35 5.95 -17.72 26.95
C CYS A 35 7.12 -17.46 27.90
N VAL A 36 8.05 -18.42 28.00
CA VAL A 36 9.32 -18.27 28.71
C VAL A 36 10.43 -18.23 27.68
N THR A 37 11.25 -17.17 27.75
CA THR A 37 12.42 -17.04 26.88
C THR A 37 13.65 -17.43 27.67
N VAL A 38 14.29 -18.54 27.28
CA VAL A 38 15.54 -19.01 27.88
C VAL A 38 16.60 -19.06 26.80
N LEU A 39 17.71 -18.38 27.01
CA LEU A 39 18.87 -18.33 26.08
C LEU A 39 18.48 -17.95 24.63
N GLY A 40 17.53 -17.04 24.47
CA GLY A 40 17.07 -16.58 23.15
C GLY A 40 16.03 -17.48 22.46
N HIS A 41 15.66 -18.62 23.07
CA HIS A 41 14.59 -19.48 22.58
C HIS A 41 13.30 -19.26 23.37
N SER A 42 12.23 -18.87 22.70
CA SER A 42 10.91 -18.74 23.32
C SER A 42 10.17 -20.06 23.25
N SER A 43 9.77 -20.60 24.39
CA SER A 43 8.94 -21.79 24.50
C SER A 43 7.66 -21.50 25.26
N CYS A 44 6.56 -22.15 24.88
CA CYS A 44 5.30 -22.08 25.61
C CYS A 44 5.31 -23.11 26.75
N THR A 45 5.18 -22.65 27.99
CA THR A 45 5.09 -23.50 29.16
C THR A 45 3.72 -24.14 29.33
N ILE A 46 2.68 -23.54 28.74
CA ILE A 46 1.33 -24.04 28.70
C ILE A 46 1.00 -24.40 27.22
N PRO A 47 0.18 -25.42 26.96
CA PRO A 47 -0.23 -25.74 25.59
C PRO A 47 -0.75 -24.54 24.83
N ARG A 48 -0.32 -24.42 23.58
CA ARG A 48 -0.78 -23.34 22.70
C ARG A 48 -2.28 -23.41 22.52
N ILE A 49 -2.93 -22.30 22.62
CA ILE A 49 -4.36 -22.14 22.31
C ILE A 49 -4.49 -21.83 20.82
N TYR A 50 -5.29 -22.64 20.13
CA TYR A 50 -5.60 -22.41 18.73
C TYR A 50 -7.01 -21.84 18.66
N GLY A 51 -7.20 -20.79 17.88
CA GLY A 51 -8.47 -20.14 17.69
C GLY A 51 -8.58 -19.59 16.28
N SER A 52 -9.75 -19.20 15.88
CA SER A 52 -9.99 -18.55 14.60
C SER A 52 -10.96 -17.39 14.77
N CYS A 53 -10.83 -16.40 13.89
CA CYS A 53 -11.84 -15.35 13.75
C CYS A 53 -12.25 -15.24 12.29
N GLY A 54 -13.55 -15.13 12.05
CA GLY A 54 -14.13 -14.95 10.71
C GLY A 54 -14.01 -16.16 9.80
N ILE A 55 -13.77 -17.37 10.34
CA ILE A 55 -13.75 -18.63 9.56
C ILE A 55 -15.11 -19.32 9.59
N ASN A 56 -15.63 -19.57 10.78
CA ASN A 56 -16.96 -20.16 10.99
C ASN A 56 -18.02 -19.09 11.30
N GLU A 57 -17.64 -17.83 11.26
CA GLU A 57 -18.39 -16.62 11.54
C GLU A 57 -18.26 -15.65 10.35
N PRO A 58 -19.06 -14.57 10.30
CA PRO A 58 -18.86 -13.54 9.32
C PRO A 58 -17.42 -12.97 9.36
N ARG A 59 -16.81 -12.78 8.20
CA ARG A 59 -15.45 -12.26 8.11
C ARG A 59 -15.33 -10.89 8.77
N ILE A 60 -14.17 -10.63 9.35
CA ILE A 60 -13.86 -9.39 10.05
C ILE A 60 -13.62 -8.27 9.02
N ARG A 61 -14.47 -7.25 9.05
CA ARG A 61 -14.33 -6.08 8.16
C ARG A 61 -13.29 -5.13 8.70
N TYR A 62 -12.51 -4.57 7.78
CA TYR A 62 -11.52 -3.54 8.11
C TYR A 62 -11.62 -2.33 7.17
N SER A 63 -11.03 -1.23 7.61
CA SER A 63 -10.82 -0.04 6.81
C SER A 63 -9.45 0.55 7.13
N MET A 64 -8.66 0.85 6.11
CA MET A 64 -7.39 1.54 6.26
C MET A 64 -7.28 2.68 5.25
N THR A 65 -6.61 3.76 5.65
CA THR A 65 -6.37 4.93 4.80
C THR A 65 -4.92 5.34 4.91
N TYR A 66 -4.24 5.42 3.78
CA TYR A 66 -2.92 6.03 3.66
C TYR A 66 -3.02 7.41 3.03
N GLY A 67 -2.10 8.28 3.41
CA GLY A 67 -1.85 9.55 2.76
C GLY A 67 -0.40 9.59 2.28
N THR A 68 -0.19 9.79 0.98
CA THR A 68 1.13 9.92 0.38
C THR A 68 1.32 11.33 -0.15
N SER A 69 2.27 12.05 0.40
CA SER A 69 2.71 13.36 -0.08
C SER A 69 3.78 13.17 -1.14
N LEU A 70 3.59 13.76 -2.33
CA LEU A 70 4.47 13.61 -3.47
C LEU A 70 5.20 14.93 -3.79
N LYS A 71 6.49 14.85 -4.05
CA LYS A 71 7.32 15.95 -4.49
C LYS A 71 8.10 15.58 -5.75
N LEU A 72 7.91 16.34 -6.81
CA LEU A 72 8.71 16.24 -8.02
C LEU A 72 9.93 17.11 -7.91
N ASN A 73 11.10 16.52 -8.07
CA ASN A 73 12.39 17.19 -8.03
C ASN A 73 12.77 17.72 -9.42
N LYS A 74 13.73 18.66 -9.47
CA LYS A 74 14.20 19.30 -10.71
C LYS A 74 14.83 18.32 -11.72
N ASN A 75 15.34 17.19 -11.24
CA ASN A 75 15.90 16.11 -12.07
C ASN A 75 14.85 15.08 -12.53
N TYR A 76 13.57 15.40 -12.37
CA TYR A 76 12.43 14.50 -12.66
C TYR A 76 12.38 13.23 -11.79
N SER A 77 13.09 13.18 -10.67
CA SER A 77 12.85 12.16 -9.67
C SER A 77 11.66 12.52 -8.79
N ILE A 78 11.03 11.50 -8.21
CA ILE A 78 9.95 11.68 -7.27
C ILE A 78 10.47 11.32 -5.89
N SER A 79 10.13 12.13 -4.92
CA SER A 79 10.20 11.77 -3.51
C SER A 79 8.80 11.74 -2.94
N SER A 80 8.55 10.80 -2.06
CA SER A 80 7.27 10.62 -1.38
C SER A 80 7.48 10.50 0.11
N THR A 81 6.41 10.76 0.84
CA THR A 81 6.28 10.47 2.26
C THR A 81 4.89 9.92 2.47
N THR A 82 4.83 8.66 2.84
CA THR A 82 3.59 7.90 3.04
C THR A 82 3.35 7.70 4.53
N GLU A 83 2.12 7.87 4.98
CA GLU A 83 1.70 7.68 6.35
C GLU A 83 0.37 6.94 6.42
N LEU A 84 0.25 6.01 7.34
CA LEU A 84 -1.02 5.37 7.70
C LEU A 84 -1.87 6.35 8.50
N LYS A 85 -2.83 6.99 7.84
CA LYS A 85 -3.71 8.00 8.47
C LYS A 85 -4.76 7.37 9.38
N ASN A 86 -5.25 6.19 9.03
CA ASN A 86 -6.25 5.49 9.83
C ASN A 86 -6.21 3.99 9.54
N PHE A 87 -6.41 3.20 10.61
CA PHE A 87 -6.69 1.77 10.52
C PHE A 87 -7.76 1.41 11.56
N SER A 88 -8.80 0.73 11.13
CA SER A 88 -9.89 0.28 12.00
C SER A 88 -10.38 -1.11 11.61
N ILE A 89 -10.59 -1.93 12.62
CA ILE A 89 -11.32 -3.20 12.54
C ILE A 89 -12.74 -2.89 12.98
N LYS A 90 -13.73 -3.31 12.21
CA LYS A 90 -15.15 -2.96 12.42
C LYS A 90 -15.92 -4.01 13.22
N ASP A 91 -15.46 -5.23 13.15
CA ASP A 91 -16.13 -6.36 13.81
C ASP A 91 -15.19 -6.96 14.86
N PRO A 92 -15.70 -7.47 15.99
CA PRO A 92 -14.87 -8.09 17.00
C PRO A 92 -14.23 -9.38 16.48
N CYS A 93 -13.03 -9.65 16.96
CA CYS A 93 -12.33 -10.92 16.76
C CYS A 93 -12.32 -11.67 18.08
N GLU A 94 -13.23 -12.59 18.27
CA GLU A 94 -13.38 -13.38 19.50
C GLU A 94 -12.94 -14.82 19.26
N ILE A 95 -12.14 -15.36 20.18
CA ILE A 95 -11.82 -16.78 20.18
C ILE A 95 -13.00 -17.51 20.78
N THR A 96 -13.84 -18.09 19.92
CA THR A 96 -15.18 -18.59 20.21
C THR A 96 -15.24 -19.59 21.37
N PHE A 97 -14.23 -20.47 21.49
CA PHE A 97 -14.33 -21.53 22.50
C PHE A 97 -13.99 -21.05 23.95
N ILE A 98 -13.30 -19.91 24.11
CA ILE A 98 -12.97 -19.30 25.42
C ILE A 98 -13.62 -17.93 25.61
N ASN A 99 -14.39 -17.47 24.65
CA ASN A 99 -15.06 -16.17 24.63
C ASN A 99 -14.10 -15.01 24.93
N TYR A 100 -12.89 -15.07 24.36
CA TYR A 100 -11.82 -14.11 24.59
C TYR A 100 -11.67 -13.16 23.42
N ASP A 101 -11.91 -11.86 23.66
CA ASP A 101 -11.76 -10.81 22.64
C ASP A 101 -10.26 -10.47 22.45
N VAL A 102 -9.76 -10.73 21.24
CA VAL A 102 -8.39 -10.44 20.81
C VAL A 102 -8.32 -9.28 19.82
N THR A 103 -9.43 -8.60 19.55
CA THR A 103 -9.54 -7.54 18.55
C THR A 103 -8.43 -6.50 18.66
N ASN A 104 -8.16 -6.01 19.87
CA ASN A 104 -7.14 -4.99 20.08
C ASN A 104 -5.72 -5.51 19.78
N LYS A 105 -5.41 -6.74 20.17
CA LYS A 105 -4.10 -7.35 19.88
C LYS A 105 -3.91 -7.55 18.37
N VAL A 106 -4.91 -8.07 17.70
CA VAL A 106 -4.90 -8.24 16.24
C VAL A 106 -4.74 -6.88 15.54
N LYS A 107 -5.48 -5.86 16.01
CA LYS A 107 -5.39 -4.50 15.49
C LYS A 107 -3.97 -3.93 15.63
N GLU A 108 -3.36 -4.04 16.80
CA GLU A 108 -2.01 -3.53 17.09
C GLU A 108 -0.96 -4.20 16.20
N GLU A 109 -1.00 -5.52 16.06
CA GLU A 109 -0.04 -6.25 15.22
C GLU A 109 -0.20 -5.90 13.74
N ILE A 110 -1.43 -5.86 13.23
CA ILE A 110 -1.68 -5.43 11.84
C ILE A 110 -1.24 -3.98 11.65
N GLN A 111 -1.53 -3.10 12.58
CA GLN A 111 -1.14 -1.69 12.47
C GLN A 111 0.38 -1.49 12.44
N LYS A 112 1.15 -2.24 13.22
CA LYS A 112 2.63 -2.22 13.16
C LYS A 112 3.14 -2.64 11.78
N GLU A 113 2.60 -3.71 11.22
CA GLU A 113 2.99 -4.18 9.90
C GLU A 113 2.63 -3.17 8.80
N LEU A 114 1.44 -2.55 8.89
CA LEU A 114 1.02 -1.51 7.97
C LEU A 114 1.92 -0.27 8.04
N GLN A 115 2.37 0.14 9.23
CA GLN A 115 3.33 1.22 9.41
C GLN A 115 4.71 0.86 8.85
N ALA A 116 5.18 -0.36 9.04
CA ALA A 116 6.44 -0.81 8.47
C ALA A 116 6.46 -0.80 6.94
N MET A 117 5.30 -0.84 6.30
CA MET A 117 5.15 -0.76 4.84
C MET A 117 5.30 0.67 4.28
N GLU A 118 5.23 1.71 5.11
CA GLU A 118 5.31 3.10 4.67
C GLU A 118 6.62 3.38 3.92
N GLU A 119 7.74 2.94 4.47
CA GLU A 119 9.06 3.09 3.84
C GLU A 119 9.19 2.30 2.54
N GLU A 120 8.60 1.13 2.47
CA GLU A 120 8.63 0.29 1.27
C GLU A 120 7.81 0.92 0.13
N ILE A 121 6.64 1.48 0.45
CA ILE A 121 5.84 2.24 -0.52
C ILE A 121 6.63 3.44 -1.05
N ASP A 122 7.28 4.20 -0.18
CA ASP A 122 8.09 5.36 -0.57
C ASP A 122 9.29 4.95 -1.43
N LYS A 123 9.92 3.83 -1.12
CA LYS A 123 11.00 3.27 -1.92
C LYS A 123 10.52 2.90 -3.33
N GLU A 124 9.41 2.20 -3.47
CA GLU A 124 8.83 1.84 -4.76
C GLU A 124 8.48 3.08 -5.60
N ILE A 125 7.88 4.10 -4.96
CA ILE A 125 7.58 5.37 -5.63
C ILE A 125 8.85 6.05 -6.13
N SER A 126 9.92 6.03 -5.35
CA SER A 126 11.20 6.66 -5.71
C SER A 126 11.90 6.00 -6.91
N GLN A 127 11.61 4.73 -7.18
CA GLN A 127 12.17 3.98 -8.31
C GLN A 127 11.50 4.31 -9.65
N ILE A 128 10.42 5.08 -9.64
CA ILE A 128 9.70 5.42 -10.86
C ILE A 128 10.55 6.36 -11.72
N ASP A 129 11.00 5.86 -12.87
CA ASP A 129 11.79 6.61 -13.83
C ASP A 129 10.92 7.54 -14.69
N LEU A 130 10.59 8.72 -14.13
CA LEU A 130 9.91 9.76 -14.88
C LEU A 130 10.81 10.41 -15.92
N LYS A 131 12.12 10.49 -15.67
CA LYS A 131 13.05 11.15 -16.58
C LYS A 131 12.99 10.51 -17.96
N ARG A 132 13.07 9.20 -18.04
CA ARG A 132 13.00 8.46 -19.31
C ARG A 132 11.69 8.74 -20.07
N LYS A 133 10.56 8.81 -19.35
CA LYS A 133 9.26 9.13 -19.96
C LYS A 133 9.22 10.57 -20.48
N VAL A 134 9.73 11.51 -19.70
CA VAL A 134 9.81 12.92 -20.10
C VAL A 134 10.75 13.10 -21.29
N ASP A 135 11.92 12.48 -21.28
CA ASP A 135 12.89 12.54 -22.39
C ASP A 135 12.31 11.92 -23.67
N SER A 136 11.53 10.85 -23.55
CA SER A 136 10.83 10.25 -24.71
C SER A 136 9.78 11.21 -25.29
N LEU A 137 8.93 11.79 -24.41
CA LEU A 137 7.93 12.76 -24.82
C LEU A 137 8.57 14.00 -25.46
N TRP A 138 9.68 14.49 -24.90
CA TRP A 138 10.42 15.61 -25.42
C TRP A 138 10.92 15.35 -26.84
N ARG A 139 11.50 14.18 -27.07
CA ARG A 139 11.95 13.77 -28.41
C ARG A 139 10.81 13.71 -29.42
N GLU A 140 9.64 13.24 -29.01
CA GLU A 140 8.45 13.22 -29.87
C GLU A 140 7.99 14.65 -30.22
N LEU A 141 7.96 15.55 -29.24
CA LEU A 141 7.56 16.94 -29.44
C LEU A 141 8.53 17.73 -30.33
N CYS A 142 9.81 17.34 -30.38
CA CYS A 142 10.82 17.96 -31.23
C CYS A 142 10.86 17.42 -32.66
N LYS A 143 10.08 16.37 -32.98
CA LYS A 143 10.02 15.84 -34.35
C LYS A 143 9.36 16.85 -35.30
N PRO A 144 9.93 17.03 -36.50
CA PRO A 144 9.30 17.86 -37.52
C PRO A 144 7.90 17.33 -37.89
N LEU A 145 6.90 18.18 -37.81
CA LEU A 145 5.56 17.86 -38.23
C LEU A 145 5.41 18.23 -39.74
N LYS A 146 5.09 17.23 -40.57
CA LYS A 146 4.83 17.47 -41.99
C LYS A 146 3.46 18.14 -42.16
N ILE A 147 3.44 19.30 -42.78
CA ILE A 147 2.22 20.04 -43.11
C ILE A 147 1.90 19.85 -44.58
N ALA A 148 1.19 18.77 -44.88
CA ALA A 148 0.78 18.42 -46.25
C ALA A 148 1.91 18.62 -47.29
N SER A 149 1.67 19.36 -48.36
CA SER A 149 2.65 19.72 -49.39
C SER A 149 3.43 21.00 -49.09
N TYR A 150 3.12 21.70 -48.00
CA TYR A 150 3.69 23.02 -47.68
C TYR A 150 5.02 23.00 -46.95
N GLY A 151 5.45 21.81 -46.47
CA GLY A 151 6.75 21.67 -45.78
C GLY A 151 6.65 21.05 -44.39
N PHE A 152 7.61 21.43 -43.52
CA PHE A 152 7.69 20.91 -42.17
C PHE A 152 7.60 22.04 -41.14
N LEU A 153 6.81 21.80 -40.09
CA LEU A 153 6.79 22.65 -38.88
C LEU A 153 7.73 22.06 -37.85
N ASN A 154 8.74 22.82 -37.45
CA ASN A 154 9.62 22.50 -36.37
C ASN A 154 9.13 23.18 -35.09
N ILE A 155 8.71 22.40 -34.12
CA ILE A 155 8.35 22.88 -32.79
C ILE A 155 9.59 22.75 -31.91
N ASN A 156 10.06 23.87 -31.34
CA ASN A 156 11.16 23.88 -30.38
C ASN A 156 10.62 24.27 -28.99
N PRO A 157 10.12 23.30 -28.21
CA PRO A 157 9.56 23.57 -26.92
C PRO A 157 10.67 24.03 -25.97
N LYS A 158 10.53 25.23 -25.38
CA LYS A 158 11.51 25.77 -24.42
C LYS A 158 11.26 25.27 -22.98
N ARG A 159 10.04 24.86 -22.70
CA ARG A 159 9.64 24.49 -21.33
C ARG A 159 8.42 23.60 -21.38
N LEU A 160 8.43 22.57 -20.56
CA LEU A 160 7.28 21.69 -20.31
C LEU A 160 6.71 22.04 -18.93
N ILE A 161 5.46 22.51 -18.91
CA ILE A 161 4.74 22.80 -17.67
C ILE A 161 3.67 21.74 -17.52
N TYR A 162 3.78 20.89 -16.50
CA TYR A 162 2.78 19.91 -16.21
C TYR A 162 2.16 20.12 -14.84
N SER A 163 0.89 19.83 -14.75
CA SER A 163 0.20 19.76 -13.48
C SER A 163 0.37 18.36 -12.92
N ILE A 164 1.01 18.26 -11.78
CA ILE A 164 1.15 17.01 -11.01
C ILE A 164 -0.20 16.29 -10.90
N ARG A 165 -1.30 17.03 -10.73
CA ARG A 165 -2.65 16.47 -10.66
C ARG A 165 -3.04 15.57 -11.83
N LYS A 166 -2.72 15.94 -13.06
CA LYS A 166 -3.09 15.16 -14.24
C LYS A 166 -2.15 13.97 -14.49
N VAL A 167 -0.86 14.14 -14.23
CA VAL A 167 0.14 13.08 -14.41
C VAL A 167 -0.04 11.98 -13.36
N ILE A 168 -0.30 12.36 -12.12
CA ILE A 168 -0.58 11.43 -11.01
C ILE A 168 -1.86 10.63 -11.28
N TYR A 169 -2.89 11.29 -11.81
CA TYR A 169 -4.21 10.67 -11.95
C TYR A 169 -4.22 9.46 -12.89
N TYR A 170 -3.46 9.47 -13.97
CA TYR A 170 -3.54 8.41 -14.99
C TYR A 170 -2.41 7.39 -14.98
N SER A 171 -1.20 7.75 -14.57
CA SER A 171 -0.05 6.83 -14.64
C SER A 171 0.37 6.30 -13.28
N PHE A 172 0.28 7.12 -12.25
CA PHE A 172 0.82 6.84 -10.92
C PHE A 172 -0.10 6.00 -10.07
N VAL A 173 -1.39 6.35 -10.07
CA VAL A 173 -2.38 5.65 -9.25
C VAL A 173 -2.43 4.17 -9.60
N ILE A 174 -2.34 3.85 -10.88
CA ILE A 174 -2.37 2.46 -11.34
C ILE A 174 -1.11 1.70 -10.89
N VAL A 175 0.07 2.29 -11.04
CA VAL A 175 1.34 1.62 -10.68
C VAL A 175 1.49 1.49 -9.17
N ILE A 176 1.23 2.55 -8.41
CA ILE A 176 1.27 2.52 -6.94
C ILE A 176 0.27 1.52 -6.38
N ILE A 177 -0.95 1.50 -6.93
CA ILE A 177 -1.98 0.55 -6.51
C ILE A 177 -1.54 -0.89 -6.75
N TYR A 178 -0.95 -1.21 -7.90
CA TYR A 178 -0.45 -2.56 -8.18
C TYR A 178 0.69 -2.95 -7.24
N SER A 179 1.68 -2.07 -7.04
CA SER A 179 2.81 -2.34 -6.14
C SER A 179 2.36 -2.54 -4.71
N ILE A 180 1.48 -1.68 -4.19
CA ILE A 180 0.93 -1.82 -2.83
C ILE A 180 0.15 -3.13 -2.68
N ILE A 181 -0.57 -3.57 -3.70
CA ILE A 181 -1.33 -4.82 -3.66
C ILE A 181 -0.39 -6.01 -3.56
N GLU A 182 0.64 -6.07 -4.39
CA GLU A 182 1.60 -7.16 -4.36
C GLU A 182 2.32 -7.22 -3.01
N ILE A 183 2.73 -6.08 -2.48
CA ILE A 183 3.40 -5.98 -1.18
C ILE A 183 2.46 -6.42 -0.06
N LEU A 184 1.20 -5.96 -0.03
CA LEU A 184 0.22 -6.38 0.98
C LEU A 184 -0.04 -7.87 0.93
N VAL A 185 -0.23 -8.45 -0.25
CA VAL A 185 -0.49 -9.89 -0.42
C VAL A 185 0.72 -10.71 0.01
N VAL A 186 1.93 -10.31 -0.40
CA VAL A 186 3.17 -11.03 -0.08
C VAL A 186 3.50 -10.95 1.42
N LYS A 187 3.37 -9.78 2.06
CA LYS A 187 3.68 -9.63 3.48
C LYS A 187 2.65 -10.26 4.40
N PHE A 188 1.36 -10.17 4.09
CA PHE A 188 0.36 -10.96 4.83
C PHE A 188 0.63 -12.47 4.74
N ASN A 189 1.19 -12.94 3.64
CA ASN A 189 1.68 -14.31 3.52
C ASN A 189 2.86 -14.61 4.43
N MET A 190 3.74 -13.64 4.69
CA MET A 190 4.95 -13.83 5.50
C MET A 190 4.75 -13.72 7.00
N ILE A 191 3.70 -13.04 7.49
CA ILE A 191 3.38 -12.94 8.92
C ILE A 191 3.12 -14.34 9.52
N ASN A 192 2.60 -15.27 8.75
CA ASN A 192 2.35 -16.65 9.17
C ASN A 192 3.56 -17.59 9.11
N LEU A 193 4.68 -17.19 8.50
CA LEU A 193 5.86 -18.06 8.36
C LEU A 193 6.94 -17.80 9.41
N LYS A 194 6.81 -16.78 10.25
CA LYS A 194 7.85 -16.36 11.22
C LYS A 194 7.49 -16.53 12.70
N LYS A 195 6.49 -17.36 13.02
CA LYS A 195 6.24 -17.70 14.43
C LYS A 195 6.14 -19.20 14.65
#